data_cd4b9384471a2f6899327ec130febfce
#
_entry.id   cd4b9384471a2f6899327ec130febfce
#
_cell.length_a   1.000
_cell.length_b   1.000
_cell.length_c   1.000
_cell.angle_alpha   90.00
_cell.angle_beta   90.00
_cell.angle_gamma   90.00
#
_symmetry.space_group_name_H-M   'P 1'
#
loop_
_entity.id
_entity.type
_entity.pdbx_description
1 polymer ?
#
loop_
_entity_poly.entity_id
_entity_poly.type
_entity_poly.pdbx_seq_one_letter_code
_entity_poly.pdbx_strand_id
1 'polypeptide(L)'
;GNEAQKKKYIPKLATGQWKAAYCLTEPDSGSDANSGKTKAVLSADGKHYLITGQKMWITNGGFADIYVVFAKIDNDKNLTGFIVEKGFGGITMNEEEKKMGIKGSSTRQIFFNDCKVPVENMLSERENGFKIAVNILNIGRIKLGVAAIGGSKATLSKAVNYSKERKQFGTSI
;
A
#
# COMPACT_ATOMS: atom_id res chain seq x y z
N GLY A 1 -11.13 1.73 10.20
CA GLY A 1 -12.25 0.79 10.10
C GLY A 1 -13.18 0.87 11.31
N ASN A 2 -14.41 0.40 11.15
CA ASN A 2 -15.36 0.22 12.24
C ASN A 2 -14.95 -0.99 13.13
N GLU A 3 -15.67 -1.21 14.24
CA GLU A 3 -15.31 -2.27 15.20
C GLU A 3 -15.41 -3.68 14.61
N ALA A 4 -16.40 -3.93 13.73
CA ALA A 4 -16.54 -5.22 13.04
C ALA A 4 -15.34 -5.50 12.10
N GLN A 5 -14.94 -4.50 11.32
CA GLN A 5 -13.75 -4.58 10.44
C GLN A 5 -12.48 -4.77 11.25
N LYS A 6 -12.29 -4.01 12.33
CA LYS A 6 -11.12 -4.17 13.22
C LYS A 6 -11.05 -5.59 13.79
N LYS A 7 -12.15 -6.09 14.33
CA LYS A 7 -12.23 -7.44 14.89
C LYS A 7 -11.95 -8.53 13.87
N LYS A 8 -12.41 -8.35 12.63
CA LYS A 8 -12.22 -9.33 11.54
C LYS A 8 -10.78 -9.36 11.02
N TYR A 9 -10.17 -8.19 10.80
CA TYR A 9 -8.92 -8.08 10.03
C TYR A 9 -7.67 -7.91 10.89
N ILE A 10 -7.72 -7.10 11.96
CA ILE A 10 -6.51 -6.76 12.72
C ILE A 10 -5.83 -7.96 13.36
N PRO A 11 -6.51 -8.93 14.01
CA PRO A 11 -5.84 -10.06 14.63
C PRO A 11 -5.00 -10.88 13.64
N LYS A 12 -5.52 -11.12 12.45
CA LYS A 12 -4.83 -11.88 11.40
C LYS A 12 -3.64 -11.13 10.81
N LEU A 13 -3.75 -9.82 10.68
CA LEU A 13 -2.66 -8.95 10.23
C LEU A 13 -1.56 -8.81 11.29
N ALA A 14 -1.94 -8.65 12.57
CA ALA A 14 -1.00 -8.49 13.66
C ALA A 14 -0.15 -9.75 13.89
N THR A 15 -0.71 -10.94 13.69
CA THR A 15 0.02 -12.22 13.77
C THR A 15 0.81 -12.55 12.51
N GLY A 16 0.61 -11.79 11.42
CA GLY A 16 1.19 -12.09 10.11
C GLY A 16 0.55 -13.29 9.41
N GLN A 17 -0.55 -13.82 9.94
CA GLN A 17 -1.33 -14.86 9.25
C GLN A 17 -1.85 -14.35 7.90
N TRP A 18 -2.32 -13.11 7.86
CA TRP A 18 -2.69 -12.42 6.62
C TRP A 18 -1.71 -11.29 6.32
N LYS A 19 -1.47 -11.05 5.04
CA LYS A 19 -0.67 -9.96 4.51
C LYS A 19 -1.60 -8.96 3.82
N ALA A 20 -1.24 -7.69 3.93
CA ALA A 20 -1.99 -6.61 3.28
C ALA A 20 -1.18 -5.92 2.21
N ALA A 21 -1.88 -5.39 1.21
CA ALA A 21 -1.35 -4.47 0.22
C ALA A 21 -2.10 -3.15 0.26
N TYR A 22 -1.39 -2.06 -0.05
CA TYR A 22 -1.94 -0.71 -0.09
C TYR A 22 -2.03 -0.25 -1.54
N CYS A 23 -3.25 -0.11 -2.07
CA CYS A 23 -3.54 0.07 -3.49
C CYS A 23 -4.05 1.49 -3.76
N LEU A 24 -3.14 2.48 -3.76
CA LEU A 24 -3.45 3.89 -4.05
C LEU A 24 -3.03 4.27 -5.47
N THR A 25 -1.75 4.13 -5.78
CA THR A 25 -1.11 4.60 -7.03
C THR A 25 -1.69 3.94 -8.27
N GLU A 26 -1.92 4.74 -9.29
CA GLU A 26 -2.33 4.31 -10.64
C GLU A 26 -1.32 4.82 -11.68
N PRO A 27 -1.33 4.30 -12.94
CA PRO A 27 -0.39 4.75 -13.97
C PRO A 27 -0.37 6.27 -14.16
N ASP A 28 -1.52 6.92 -14.13
CA ASP A 28 -1.68 8.37 -14.34
C ASP A 28 -1.87 9.17 -13.03
N SER A 29 -1.79 8.51 -11.87
CA SER A 29 -2.11 9.11 -10.57
C SER A 29 -1.13 8.67 -9.50
N GLY A 30 -0.03 9.41 -9.37
CA GLY A 30 1.00 9.23 -8.35
C GLY A 30 0.92 10.34 -7.29
N SER A 31 1.61 11.46 -7.53
CA SER A 31 1.61 12.60 -6.60
C SER A 31 0.22 13.21 -6.41
N ASP A 32 -0.55 13.34 -7.49
CA ASP A 32 -1.96 13.69 -7.45
C ASP A 32 -2.82 12.42 -7.27
N ALA A 33 -2.74 11.82 -6.09
CA ALA A 33 -3.40 10.56 -5.81
C ALA A 33 -4.94 10.63 -5.91
N ASN A 34 -5.53 11.81 -5.67
CA ASN A 34 -6.97 11.99 -5.76
C ASN A 34 -7.50 12.02 -7.20
N SER A 35 -6.62 12.12 -8.21
CA SER A 35 -6.99 12.01 -9.64
C SER A 35 -7.17 10.57 -10.12
N GLY A 36 -7.05 9.57 -9.25
CA GLY A 36 -7.23 8.15 -9.57
C GLY A 36 -8.53 7.87 -10.33
N LYS A 37 -8.44 6.94 -11.29
CA LYS A 37 -9.53 6.59 -12.22
C LYS A 37 -10.21 5.25 -11.88
N THR A 38 -9.70 4.49 -10.93
CA THR A 38 -10.35 3.26 -10.45
C THR A 38 -11.75 3.59 -9.95
N LYS A 39 -12.75 2.87 -10.46
CA LYS A 39 -14.16 3.12 -10.18
C LYS A 39 -14.75 2.01 -9.30
N ALA A 40 -15.75 2.38 -8.51
CA ALA A 40 -16.61 1.49 -7.77
C ALA A 40 -18.07 1.84 -8.10
N VAL A 41 -18.82 0.86 -8.59
CA VAL A 41 -20.24 1.05 -8.94
C VAL A 41 -21.08 0.17 -8.04
N LEU A 42 -22.14 0.73 -7.44
CA LEU A 42 -23.04 -0.06 -6.60
C LEU A 42 -23.82 -1.05 -7.47
N SER A 43 -23.82 -2.32 -7.08
CA SER A 43 -24.60 -3.35 -7.78
C SER A 43 -26.11 -3.09 -7.71
N ALA A 44 -26.87 -3.64 -8.66
CA ALA A 44 -28.33 -3.42 -8.74
C ALA A 44 -29.09 -3.89 -7.49
N ASP A 45 -28.57 -4.88 -6.77
CA ASP A 45 -29.16 -5.38 -5.52
C ASP A 45 -28.72 -4.57 -4.28
N GLY A 46 -27.86 -3.55 -4.45
CA GLY A 46 -27.36 -2.68 -3.39
C GLY A 46 -26.43 -3.34 -2.38
N LYS A 47 -25.99 -4.58 -2.63
CA LYS A 47 -25.22 -5.36 -1.64
C LYS A 47 -23.70 -5.32 -1.86
N HIS A 48 -23.25 -4.93 -3.04
CA HIS A 48 -21.84 -4.95 -3.41
C HIS A 48 -21.44 -3.69 -4.18
N TYR A 49 -20.18 -3.32 -4.08
CA TYR A 49 -19.53 -2.45 -5.05
C TYR A 49 -18.78 -3.30 -6.07
N LEU A 50 -18.92 -3.01 -7.34
CA LEU A 50 -18.14 -3.58 -8.43
C LEU A 50 -16.95 -2.64 -8.66
N ILE A 51 -15.74 -3.10 -8.31
CA ILE A 51 -14.54 -2.29 -8.47
C ILE A 51 -13.85 -2.69 -9.77
N THR A 52 -13.59 -1.68 -10.63
CA THR A 52 -12.89 -1.84 -11.90
C THR A 52 -11.82 -0.76 -12.06
N GLY A 53 -10.59 -1.18 -12.40
CA GLY A 53 -9.44 -0.30 -12.60
C GLY A 53 -8.13 -1.02 -12.39
N GLN A 54 -7.05 -0.23 -12.28
CA GLN A 54 -5.70 -0.78 -12.12
C GLN A 54 -4.90 0.02 -11.08
N LYS A 55 -4.00 -0.67 -10.39
CA LYS A 55 -3.09 -0.08 -9.40
C LYS A 55 -1.67 -0.49 -9.72
N MET A 56 -0.74 0.44 -9.58
CA MET A 56 0.65 0.28 -10.01
C MET A 56 1.61 0.32 -8.82
N TRP A 57 2.68 -0.46 -8.93
CA TRP A 57 3.76 -0.57 -7.95
C TRP A 57 3.29 -0.96 -6.54
N ILE A 58 2.44 -1.97 -6.49
CA ILE A 58 1.83 -2.41 -5.24
C ILE A 58 2.73 -3.41 -4.51
N THR A 59 3.27 -2.98 -3.38
CA THR A 59 4.01 -3.86 -2.46
C THR A 59 3.09 -4.95 -1.94
N ASN A 60 3.62 -6.18 -1.85
CA ASN A 60 2.90 -7.41 -1.49
C ASN A 60 1.80 -7.80 -2.49
N GLY A 61 1.68 -7.11 -3.64
CA GLY A 61 0.61 -7.32 -4.60
C GLY A 61 0.44 -8.77 -5.05
N GLY A 62 1.55 -9.53 -5.12
CA GLY A 62 1.55 -10.92 -5.58
C GLY A 62 0.98 -11.93 -4.59
N PHE A 63 0.98 -11.64 -3.30
CA PHE A 63 0.62 -12.61 -2.26
C PHE A 63 -0.25 -12.05 -1.12
N ALA A 64 -0.66 -10.79 -1.18
CA ALA A 64 -1.56 -10.21 -0.18
C ALA A 64 -2.88 -10.99 -0.08
N ASP A 65 -3.38 -11.14 1.14
CA ASP A 65 -4.69 -11.73 1.43
C ASP A 65 -5.79 -10.68 1.38
N ILE A 66 -5.43 -9.43 1.72
CA ILE A 66 -6.32 -8.27 1.62
C ILE A 66 -5.62 -7.09 0.93
N TYR A 67 -6.42 -6.29 0.25
CA TYR A 67 -6.00 -5.08 -0.44
C TYR A 67 -6.81 -3.90 0.11
N VAL A 68 -6.15 -2.85 0.57
CA VAL A 68 -6.80 -1.57 0.86
C VAL A 68 -6.82 -0.78 -0.44
N VAL A 69 -7.97 -0.73 -1.08
CA VAL A 69 -8.16 -0.15 -2.42
C VAL A 69 -8.85 1.19 -2.32
N PHE A 70 -8.34 2.18 -3.02
CA PHE A 70 -8.95 3.51 -3.15
C PHE A 70 -9.56 3.66 -4.54
N ALA A 71 -10.87 3.95 -4.59
CA ALA A 71 -11.63 4.07 -5.83
C ALA A 71 -12.66 5.20 -5.71
N LYS A 72 -13.14 5.71 -6.82
CA LYS A 72 -14.24 6.68 -6.86
C LYS A 72 -15.56 5.94 -7.04
N ILE A 73 -16.54 6.26 -6.20
CA ILE A 73 -17.91 5.75 -6.40
C ILE A 73 -18.58 6.62 -7.46
N ASP A 74 -19.05 6.00 -8.53
CA ASP A 74 -19.71 6.68 -9.65
C ASP A 74 -18.87 7.87 -10.19
N ASN A 75 -19.37 9.10 -10.00
CA ASN A 75 -18.73 10.34 -10.42
C ASN A 75 -18.20 11.17 -9.25
N ASP A 76 -17.91 10.56 -8.11
CA ASP A 76 -17.41 11.26 -6.92
C ASP A 76 -16.13 12.04 -7.24
N LYS A 77 -15.99 13.17 -6.58
CA LYS A 77 -14.79 14.01 -6.68
C LYS A 77 -13.62 13.38 -5.95
N ASN A 78 -13.88 12.77 -4.79
CA ASN A 78 -12.84 12.23 -3.91
C ASN A 78 -12.85 10.69 -3.89
N LEU A 79 -11.72 10.13 -3.50
CA LEU A 79 -11.58 8.68 -3.33
C LEU A 79 -12.33 8.19 -2.09
N THR A 80 -12.87 6.98 -2.21
CA THR A 80 -13.39 6.16 -1.11
C THR A 80 -12.48 4.97 -0.90
N GLY A 81 -12.26 4.55 0.35
CA GLY A 81 -11.46 3.37 0.70
C GLY A 81 -12.30 2.10 0.79
N PHE A 82 -11.73 0.98 0.38
CA PHE A 82 -12.36 -0.35 0.46
C PHE A 82 -11.37 -1.38 0.99
N ILE A 83 -11.86 -2.32 1.80
CA ILE A 83 -11.12 -3.52 2.18
C ILE A 83 -11.54 -4.64 1.25
N VAL A 84 -10.64 -5.04 0.35
CA VAL A 84 -10.89 -6.06 -0.67
C VAL A 84 -10.15 -7.32 -0.28
N GLU A 85 -10.87 -8.43 -0.07
CA GLU A 85 -10.27 -9.73 0.18
C GLU A 85 -9.90 -10.41 -1.15
N LYS A 86 -8.79 -11.11 -1.18
CA LYS A 86 -8.34 -11.86 -2.37
C LYS A 86 -9.42 -12.80 -2.91
N GLY A 87 -10.23 -13.37 -2.02
CA GLY A 87 -11.30 -14.31 -2.36
C GLY A 87 -12.54 -13.70 -3.03
N PHE A 88 -12.64 -12.36 -3.14
CA PHE A 88 -13.81 -11.73 -3.79
C PHE A 88 -13.83 -11.88 -5.31
N GLY A 89 -12.74 -12.37 -5.91
CA GLY A 89 -12.61 -12.58 -7.35
C GLY A 89 -12.35 -11.27 -8.12
N GLY A 90 -12.16 -11.40 -9.45
CA GLY A 90 -11.93 -10.26 -10.32
C GLY A 90 -10.58 -9.57 -10.12
N ILE A 91 -9.62 -10.18 -9.41
CA ILE A 91 -8.30 -9.61 -9.16
C ILE A 91 -7.28 -10.39 -9.99
N THR A 92 -6.55 -9.69 -10.84
CA THR A 92 -5.42 -10.22 -11.60
C THR A 92 -4.20 -9.33 -11.41
N MET A 93 -3.01 -9.84 -11.72
CA MET A 93 -1.77 -9.12 -11.53
C MET A 93 -0.73 -9.49 -12.59
N ASN A 94 0.12 -8.53 -12.93
CA ASN A 94 1.28 -8.75 -13.80
C ASN A 94 2.40 -9.48 -13.05
N GLU A 95 3.48 -9.76 -13.77
CA GLU A 95 4.74 -10.26 -13.20
C GLU A 95 5.34 -9.25 -12.21
N GLU A 96 6.38 -9.70 -11.48
CA GLU A 96 7.14 -8.82 -10.58
C GLU A 96 7.85 -7.70 -11.36
N GLU A 97 7.78 -6.50 -10.81
CA GLU A 97 8.48 -5.34 -11.37
C GLU A 97 10.01 -5.55 -11.35
N LYS A 98 10.66 -5.23 -12.47
CA LYS A 98 12.12 -5.28 -12.60
C LYS A 98 12.77 -4.07 -11.94
N LYS A 99 12.94 -4.14 -10.62
CA LYS A 99 13.48 -3.05 -9.81
C LYS A 99 15.01 -3.02 -9.83
N MET A 100 15.60 -1.84 -9.67
CA MET A 100 17.03 -1.66 -9.52
C MET A 100 17.55 -2.28 -8.21
N GLY A 101 16.82 -2.14 -7.11
CA GLY A 101 17.11 -2.69 -5.79
C GLY A 101 15.86 -3.16 -5.05
N ILE A 102 16.04 -3.58 -3.80
CA ILE A 102 14.96 -4.09 -2.91
C ILE A 102 14.19 -5.25 -3.59
N LYS A 103 14.92 -6.12 -4.28
CA LYS A 103 14.34 -7.22 -5.07
C LYS A 103 13.66 -8.30 -4.21
N GLY A 104 13.98 -8.36 -2.92
CA GLY A 104 13.32 -9.25 -1.97
C GLY A 104 11.91 -8.80 -1.56
N SER A 105 11.47 -7.58 -1.93
CA SER A 105 10.12 -7.08 -1.72
C SER A 105 9.31 -7.23 -3.00
N SER A 106 8.20 -7.98 -2.96
CA SER A 106 7.29 -8.11 -4.10
C SER A 106 6.67 -6.75 -4.44
N THR A 107 6.64 -6.43 -5.73
CA THR A 107 6.00 -5.23 -6.26
C THR A 107 5.36 -5.56 -7.58
N ARG A 108 4.04 -5.42 -7.69
CA ARG A 108 3.28 -5.77 -8.90
C ARG A 108 2.26 -4.71 -9.26
N GLN A 109 1.85 -4.72 -10.52
CA GLN A 109 0.65 -4.05 -10.99
C GLN A 109 -0.55 -4.97 -10.73
N ILE A 110 -1.67 -4.41 -10.27
CA ILE A 110 -2.89 -5.14 -9.94
C ILE A 110 -4.05 -4.58 -10.75
N PHE A 111 -4.87 -5.47 -11.28
CA PHE A 111 -6.08 -5.16 -12.03
C PHE A 111 -7.30 -5.67 -11.27
N PHE A 112 -8.32 -4.83 -11.20
CA PHE A 112 -9.63 -5.16 -10.69
C PHE A 112 -10.61 -5.16 -11.87
N ASN A 113 -11.30 -6.27 -12.07
CA ASN A 113 -12.27 -6.47 -13.15
C ASN A 113 -13.60 -6.88 -12.52
N ASP A 114 -14.47 -5.90 -12.30
CA ASP A 114 -15.76 -6.06 -11.63
C ASP A 114 -15.66 -6.86 -10.31
N CYS A 115 -14.60 -6.56 -9.54
CA CYS A 115 -14.36 -7.20 -8.26
C CYS A 115 -15.51 -6.90 -7.31
N LYS A 116 -16.24 -7.93 -6.86
CA LYS A 116 -17.43 -7.81 -6.01
C LYS A 116 -17.04 -7.61 -4.56
N VAL A 117 -17.13 -6.39 -4.09
CA VAL A 117 -16.78 -6.00 -2.71
C VAL A 117 -18.06 -5.71 -1.93
N PRO A 118 -18.36 -6.45 -0.84
CA PRO A 118 -19.53 -6.19 0.00
C PRO A 118 -19.57 -4.75 0.50
N VAL A 119 -20.76 -4.14 0.61
CA VAL A 119 -20.91 -2.74 1.02
C VAL A 119 -20.35 -2.49 2.42
N GLU A 120 -20.40 -3.46 3.31
CA GLU A 120 -19.80 -3.39 4.65
C GLU A 120 -18.26 -3.36 4.66
N ASN A 121 -17.63 -3.64 3.53
CA ASN A 121 -16.18 -3.53 3.34
C ASN A 121 -15.72 -2.13 2.91
N MET A 122 -16.65 -1.18 2.75
CA MET A 122 -16.28 0.23 2.62
C MET A 122 -15.57 0.70 3.90
N LEU A 123 -14.40 1.29 3.74
CA LEU A 123 -13.56 1.74 4.84
C LEU A 123 -13.88 3.19 5.19
N SER A 124 -14.51 3.42 6.35
CA SER A 124 -15.02 4.73 6.75
C SER A 124 -16.20 5.18 5.87
N GLU A 125 -16.34 6.48 5.62
CA GLU A 125 -17.40 7.08 4.86
C GLU A 125 -17.01 7.27 3.39
N ARG A 126 -18.03 7.40 2.52
CA ARG A 126 -17.85 7.76 1.12
C ARG A 126 -17.05 9.06 1.00
N GLU A 127 -16.18 9.16 0.01
CA GLU A 127 -15.27 10.29 -0.26
C GLU A 127 -14.23 10.60 0.84
N ASN A 128 -14.11 9.79 1.87
CA ASN A 128 -13.12 9.99 2.95
C ASN A 128 -11.79 9.23 2.68
N GLY A 129 -11.68 8.53 1.56
CA GLY A 129 -10.53 7.68 1.24
C GLY A 129 -9.22 8.45 1.10
N PHE A 130 -9.25 9.63 0.47
CA PHE A 130 -8.05 10.45 0.31
C PHE A 130 -7.46 10.88 1.67
N LYS A 131 -8.31 11.30 2.61
CA LYS A 131 -7.89 11.67 3.97
C LYS A 131 -7.25 10.49 4.71
N ILE A 132 -7.84 9.29 4.56
CA ILE A 132 -7.27 8.06 5.13
C ILE A 132 -5.90 7.78 4.51
N ALA A 133 -5.78 7.87 3.20
CA ALA A 133 -4.54 7.60 2.47
C ALA A 133 -3.39 8.50 2.94
N VAL A 134 -3.60 9.82 2.97
CA VAL A 134 -2.53 10.77 3.37
C VAL A 134 -2.18 10.67 4.85
N ASN A 135 -3.13 10.30 5.71
CA ASN A 135 -2.89 10.12 7.14
C ASN A 135 -1.91 8.97 7.42
N ILE A 136 -2.09 7.85 6.72
CA ILE A 136 -1.16 6.70 6.79
C ILE A 136 0.23 7.10 6.29
N LEU A 137 0.31 7.85 5.20
CA LEU A 137 1.57 8.32 4.65
C LEU A 137 2.32 9.27 5.61
N ASN A 138 1.62 10.09 6.39
CA ASN A 138 2.25 10.95 7.41
C ASN A 138 2.97 10.13 8.48
N ILE A 139 2.35 9.07 8.97
CA ILE A 139 2.98 8.15 9.93
C ILE A 139 4.21 7.47 9.29
N GLY A 140 4.10 7.06 8.03
CA GLY A 140 5.19 6.48 7.26
C GLY A 140 6.40 7.42 7.12
N ARG A 141 6.16 8.71 6.84
CA ARG A 141 7.21 9.74 6.74
C ARG A 141 7.97 9.92 8.04
N ILE A 142 7.29 9.98 9.19
CA ILE A 142 7.92 10.07 10.51
C ILE A 142 8.82 8.86 10.75
N LYS A 143 8.30 7.65 10.53
CA LYS A 143 9.07 6.41 10.70
C LYS A 143 10.32 6.37 9.81
N LEU A 144 10.17 6.77 8.55
CA LEU A 144 11.29 6.81 7.60
C LEU A 144 12.37 7.82 8.02
N GLY A 145 11.97 9.00 8.50
CA GLY A 145 12.90 10.00 9.03
C GLY A 145 13.73 9.47 10.20
N VAL A 146 13.09 8.80 11.16
CA VAL A 146 13.78 8.21 12.31
C VAL A 146 14.71 7.07 11.86
N ALA A 147 14.27 6.22 10.93
CA ALA A 147 15.10 5.14 10.39
C ALA A 147 16.35 5.69 9.66
N ALA A 148 16.21 6.79 8.92
CA ALA A 148 17.33 7.44 8.24
C ALA A 148 18.37 7.98 9.24
N ILE A 149 17.94 8.61 10.35
CA ILE A 149 18.84 9.07 11.41
C ILE A 149 19.59 7.90 12.04
N GLY A 150 18.91 6.80 12.37
CA GLY A 150 19.52 5.61 12.92
C GLY A 150 20.56 4.99 11.98
N GLY A 151 20.21 4.88 10.70
CA GLY A 151 21.12 4.41 9.65
C GLY A 151 22.36 5.28 9.50
N SER A 152 22.19 6.60 9.51
CA SER A 152 23.32 7.56 9.43
C SER A 152 24.28 7.42 10.60
N LYS A 153 23.77 7.32 11.84
CA LYS A 153 24.60 7.09 13.04
C LYS A 153 25.39 5.78 12.95
N ALA A 154 24.76 4.70 12.54
CA ALA A 154 25.43 3.41 12.38
C ALA A 154 26.51 3.44 11.30
N THR A 155 26.24 4.09 10.18
CA THR A 155 27.19 4.27 9.08
C THR A 155 28.38 5.12 9.51
N LEU A 156 28.16 6.23 10.20
CA LEU A 156 29.22 7.09 10.73
C LEU A 156 30.15 6.31 11.67
N SER A 157 29.58 5.55 12.62
CA SER A 157 30.39 4.73 13.55
C SER A 157 31.25 3.71 12.81
N LYS A 158 30.70 3.04 11.80
CA LYS A 158 31.46 2.10 10.97
C LYS A 158 32.56 2.78 10.17
N ALA A 159 32.29 3.93 9.57
CA ALA A 159 33.25 4.72 8.81
C ALA A 159 34.44 5.18 9.70
N VAL A 160 34.14 5.69 10.89
CA VAL A 160 35.18 6.12 11.87
C VAL A 160 36.01 4.95 12.32
N ASN A 161 35.43 3.79 12.60
CA ASN A 161 36.21 2.61 12.99
C ASN A 161 37.09 2.13 11.84
N TYR A 162 36.57 2.03 10.64
CA TYR A 162 37.30 1.66 9.45
C TYR A 162 38.48 2.61 9.19
N SER A 163 38.30 3.93 9.29
CA SER A 163 39.38 4.90 9.08
C SER A 163 40.50 4.78 10.09
N LYS A 164 40.22 4.36 11.33
CA LYS A 164 41.23 4.08 12.36
C LYS A 164 42.02 2.78 12.11
N GLU A 165 41.40 1.78 11.53
CA GLU A 165 41.99 0.47 11.28
C GLU A 165 42.75 0.43 9.95
N ARG A 166 42.21 1.05 8.90
CA ARG A 166 42.79 1.09 7.56
C ARG A 166 44.02 1.98 7.56
N LYS A 167 45.16 1.40 7.17
CA LYS A 167 46.46 2.12 7.09
C LYS A 167 46.91 2.27 5.65
N GLN A 168 47.47 3.44 5.33
CA GLN A 168 48.24 3.73 4.13
C GLN A 168 49.45 4.61 4.51
N PHE A 169 50.55 4.39 3.87
CA PHE A 169 51.80 5.12 4.17
C PHE A 169 52.19 5.10 5.66
N GLY A 170 51.85 4.01 6.38
CA GLY A 170 52.14 3.84 7.80
C GLY A 170 51.20 4.53 8.79
N THR A 171 50.21 5.26 8.32
CA THR A 171 49.24 5.98 9.15
C THR A 171 47.78 5.53 8.88
N SER A 172 46.89 5.75 9.84
CA SER A 172 45.44 5.60 9.63
C SER A 172 44.94 6.62 8.62
N ILE A 173 43.93 6.29 7.84
CA ILE A 173 43.31 7.20 6.83
C ILE A 173 42.35 8.16 7.47
#